data_a21419c24adbb5eec6a5627a39382730
#
_entry.id   a21419c24adbb5eec6a5627a39382730
#
_cell.length_a   1.000
_cell.length_b   1.000
_cell.length_c   1.000
_cell.angle_alpha   90.00
_cell.angle_beta   90.00
_cell.angle_gamma   90.00
#
_symmetry.space_group_name_H-M   'P 1'
#
loop_
_entity.id
_entity.type
_entity.pdbx_description
1 polymer ?
#
loop_
_entity_poly.entity_id
_entity_poly.type
_entity_poly.pdbx_seq_one_letter_code
_entity_poly.pdbx_strand_id
1 'polypeptide(L)'
;MKITDVRIRLKDEEKLKGIASITIDECFVVHDIKVIEGRDGLFVSMPNKKNAEGAHKDIAHPIKTETRMELQATVLNAYKKALEEAKAE
;
A
#
# COMPACT_ATOMS: atom_id res chain seq x y z
N MET A 1 8.34 3.99 -14.66
CA MET A 1 8.11 2.93 -13.66
C MET A 1 6.77 2.29 -13.93
N LYS A 2 6.75 0.98 -14.02
CA LYS A 2 5.50 0.24 -14.24
C LYS A 2 5.29 -0.77 -13.11
N ILE A 3 4.14 -0.68 -12.44
CA ILE A 3 3.76 -1.67 -11.43
C ILE A 3 3.18 -2.87 -12.17
N THR A 4 3.89 -3.99 -12.12
CA THR A 4 3.55 -5.19 -12.89
C THR A 4 2.82 -6.24 -12.09
N ASP A 5 2.83 -6.14 -10.77
CA ASP A 5 2.08 -7.04 -9.91
C ASP A 5 1.82 -6.37 -8.56
N VAL A 6 0.67 -6.68 -7.96
CA VAL A 6 0.33 -6.22 -6.62
C VAL A 6 -0.23 -7.39 -5.85
N ARG A 7 0.31 -7.65 -4.67
CA ARG A 7 -0.21 -8.68 -3.79
C ARG A 7 -0.73 -8.06 -2.51
N ILE A 8 -1.94 -8.43 -2.12
CA ILE A 8 -2.61 -7.87 -0.96
C ILE A 8 -2.82 -8.97 0.09
N ARG A 9 -2.46 -8.65 1.32
CA ARG A 9 -2.80 -9.47 2.47
C ARG A 9 -3.81 -8.67 3.29
N LEU A 10 -5.03 -9.17 3.39
CA LEU A 10 -6.07 -8.50 4.14
C LEU A 10 -5.81 -8.58 5.64
N LYS A 11 -6.10 -7.49 6.35
CA LYS A 11 -6.00 -7.41 7.79
C LYS A 11 -7.34 -6.97 8.36
N ASP A 12 -7.68 -7.46 9.54
CA ASP A 12 -8.93 -7.11 10.20
C ASP A 12 -8.63 -6.35 11.49
N GLU A 13 -7.95 -5.24 11.33
CA GLU A 13 -7.61 -4.36 12.45
C GLU A 13 -8.35 -3.03 12.29
N GLU A 14 -8.46 -2.28 13.36
CA GLU A 14 -9.25 -1.05 13.37
C GLU A 14 -8.83 -0.07 12.28
N LYS A 15 -7.54 0.14 12.11
CA LYS A 15 -7.01 1.09 11.11
C LYS A 15 -6.28 0.41 9.98
N LEU A 16 -5.55 -0.65 10.26
CA LEU A 16 -4.80 -1.38 9.24
C LEU A 16 -5.70 -2.38 8.54
N LYS A 17 -6.02 -2.11 7.29
CA LYS A 17 -6.95 -2.94 6.51
C LYS A 17 -6.25 -3.90 5.57
N GLY A 18 -5.03 -3.61 5.19
CA GLY A 18 -4.27 -4.50 4.33
C GLY A 18 -2.80 -4.16 4.28
N ILE A 19 -2.01 -5.14 3.88
CA ILE A 19 -0.59 -4.95 3.62
C ILE A 19 -0.34 -5.38 2.19
N ALA A 20 0.33 -4.53 1.43
CA ALA A 20 0.58 -4.75 0.01
C ALA A 20 2.06 -4.89 -0.28
N SER A 21 2.36 -5.69 -1.30
CA SER A 21 3.67 -5.74 -1.93
C SER A 21 3.46 -5.42 -3.40
N ILE A 22 4.30 -4.57 -3.96
CA ILE A 22 4.23 -4.24 -5.38
C ILE A 22 5.51 -4.70 -6.07
N THR A 23 5.36 -5.19 -7.31
CA THR A 23 6.48 -5.52 -8.17
C THR A 23 6.58 -4.43 -9.24
N ILE A 24 7.77 -3.92 -9.46
CA ILE A 24 8.03 -2.86 -10.42
C ILE A 24 8.87 -3.43 -11.55
N ASP A 25 8.40 -3.25 -12.78
CA ASP A 25 9.10 -3.70 -13.99
C ASP A 25 9.54 -5.17 -13.93
N GLU A 26 8.75 -6.00 -13.25
CA GLU A 26 9.01 -7.44 -13.09
C GLU A 26 10.34 -7.78 -12.42
N CYS A 27 11.01 -6.80 -11.84
CA CYS A 27 12.37 -7.03 -11.31
C CYS A 27 12.64 -6.40 -9.95
N PHE A 28 11.71 -5.63 -9.39
CA PHE A 28 11.92 -4.96 -8.11
C PHE A 28 10.65 -5.03 -7.27
N VAL A 29 10.76 -5.47 -6.03
CA VAL A 29 9.60 -5.60 -5.13
C VAL A 29 9.74 -4.64 -3.95
N VAL A 30 8.66 -3.96 -3.63
CA VAL A 30 8.56 -3.14 -2.41
C VAL A 30 7.52 -3.79 -1.51
N HIS A 31 7.95 -4.18 -0.31
CA HIS A 31 7.08 -4.80 0.70
C HIS A 31 6.57 -3.77 1.70
N ASP A 32 5.63 -4.19 2.54
CA ASP A 32 5.13 -3.43 3.69
C ASP A 32 4.47 -2.09 3.33
N ILE A 33 3.81 -2.06 2.20
CA ILE A 33 2.93 -0.95 1.85
C ILE A 33 1.60 -1.21 2.55
N LYS A 34 1.10 -0.23 3.30
CA LYS A 34 -0.09 -0.44 4.12
C LYS A 34 -1.30 0.28 3.56
N VAL A 35 -2.46 -0.38 3.63
CA VAL A 35 -3.75 0.24 3.35
C VAL A 35 -4.38 0.57 4.69
N ILE A 36 -4.58 1.84 4.96
CA ILE A 36 -5.02 2.33 6.26
C ILE A 36 -6.34 3.07 6.10
N GLU A 37 -7.25 2.85 7.06
CA GLU A 37 -8.50 3.59 7.10
C GLU A 37 -8.30 4.83 7.97
N GLY A 38 -8.33 5.98 7.34
CA GLY A 38 -8.20 7.25 8.01
C GLY A 38 -9.54 7.95 8.16
N ARG A 39 -9.51 9.18 8.65
CA ARG A 39 -10.71 9.98 8.88
C ARG A 39 -11.52 10.21 7.60
N ASP A 40 -10.83 10.42 6.49
CA ASP A 40 -11.46 10.74 5.20
C ASP A 40 -11.54 9.56 4.24
N GLY A 41 -11.26 8.36 4.72
CA GLY A 41 -11.31 7.16 3.91
C GLY A 41 -9.99 6.40 3.88
N LEU A 42 -9.88 5.51 2.93
CA LEU A 42 -8.68 4.67 2.79
C LEU A 42 -7.53 5.45 2.16
N PHE A 43 -6.34 5.21 2.65
CA PHE A 43 -5.13 5.76 2.03
C PHE A 43 -4.00 4.74 2.10
N VAL A 44 -2.97 4.99 1.31
CA VAL A 44 -1.80 4.12 1.22
C VAL A 44 -0.64 4.74 1.97
N SER A 45 -0.04 3.97 2.87
CA SER A 45 1.14 4.38 3.61
C SER A 45 2.34 3.57 3.11
N MET A 46 3.40 4.24 2.75
CA MET A 46 4.61 3.59 2.28
C MET A 46 5.37 2.93 3.43
N PRO A 47 6.26 1.97 3.15
CA PRO A 47 7.06 1.37 4.22
C PRO A 47 7.87 2.45 4.94
N ASN A 48 7.81 2.44 6.24
CA ASN A 48 8.44 3.48 7.05
C ASN A 48 9.07 2.89 8.30
N LYS A 49 9.91 3.68 8.94
CA LYS A 49 10.60 3.30 10.15
C LYS A 49 10.52 4.45 11.15
N LYS A 50 10.30 4.10 12.40
CA LYS A 50 10.28 5.08 13.47
C LYS A 50 11.72 5.48 13.81
N ASN A 51 12.02 6.77 13.82
CA ASN A 51 13.34 7.25 14.16
C ASN A 51 13.50 7.41 15.68
N ALA A 52 14.68 7.86 16.11
CA ALA A 52 15.00 8.01 17.53
C ALA A 52 14.09 9.01 18.23
N GLU A 53 13.52 9.95 17.50
CA GLU A 53 12.61 10.97 18.05
C GLU A 53 11.15 10.53 18.06
N GLY A 54 10.87 9.33 17.59
CA GLY A 54 9.52 8.79 17.54
C GLY A 54 8.72 9.15 16.30
N ALA A 55 9.32 9.86 15.35
CA ALA A 55 8.66 10.19 14.10
C ALA A 55 8.85 9.08 13.07
N HIS A 56 7.83 8.84 12.25
CA HIS A 56 7.91 7.86 11.18
C HIS A 56 8.48 8.49 9.92
N LYS A 57 9.47 7.82 9.32
CA LYS A 57 10.06 8.26 8.06
C LYS A 57 9.97 7.15 7.04
N ASP A 58 9.54 7.48 5.85
CA ASP A 58 9.43 6.51 4.77
C ASP A 58 10.81 5.95 4.41
N ILE A 59 10.88 4.63 4.25
CA ILE A 59 12.09 3.94 3.78
C ILE A 59 12.15 4.02 2.26
N ALA A 60 10.99 3.95 1.61
CA ALA A 60 10.87 4.03 0.16
C ALA A 60 9.57 4.76 -0.15
N HIS A 61 9.61 5.68 -1.11
CA HIS A 61 8.41 6.40 -1.52
C HIS A 61 8.59 7.00 -2.91
N PRO A 62 7.47 7.26 -3.61
CA PRO A 62 7.54 7.98 -4.89
C PRO A 62 7.98 9.42 -4.65
N ILE A 63 8.76 9.94 -5.57
CA ILE A 63 9.21 11.33 -5.49
C ILE A 63 8.48 12.25 -6.46
N LYS A 64 7.63 11.68 -7.32
CA LYS A 64 6.79 12.44 -8.24
C LYS A 64 5.33 12.28 -7.84
N THR A 65 4.57 13.36 -7.94
CA THR A 65 3.14 13.33 -7.61
C THR A 65 2.38 12.33 -8.50
N GLU A 66 2.69 12.29 -9.79
CA GLU A 66 2.06 11.37 -10.73
C GLU A 66 2.29 9.91 -10.35
N THR A 67 3.52 9.58 -9.96
CA THR A 67 3.86 8.24 -9.54
C THR A 67 3.15 7.85 -8.24
N ARG A 68 3.06 8.80 -7.31
CA ARG A 68 2.34 8.58 -6.05
C ARG A 68 0.87 8.30 -6.30
N MET A 69 0.23 9.06 -7.19
CA MET A 69 -1.18 8.87 -7.52
C MET A 69 -1.41 7.53 -8.19
N GLU A 70 -0.54 7.14 -9.11
CA GLU A 70 -0.61 5.85 -9.79
C GLU A 70 -0.47 4.70 -8.79
N LEU A 71 0.51 4.78 -7.91
CA LEU A 71 0.75 3.76 -6.90
C LEU A 71 -0.45 3.62 -5.96
N GLN A 72 -0.97 4.73 -5.47
CA GLN A 72 -2.13 4.71 -4.58
C GLN A 72 -3.35 4.10 -5.27
N ALA A 73 -3.64 4.50 -6.49
CA ALA A 73 -4.77 3.96 -7.24
C ALA A 73 -4.62 2.47 -7.48
N THR A 74 -3.43 2.03 -7.88
CA THR A 74 -3.16 0.62 -8.16
C THR A 74 -3.31 -0.24 -6.90
N VAL A 75 -2.75 0.21 -5.79
CA VAL A 75 -2.82 -0.53 -4.52
C VAL A 75 -4.27 -0.57 -4.00
N LEU A 76 -4.98 0.56 -4.02
CA LEU A 76 -6.35 0.61 -3.53
C LEU A 76 -7.30 -0.21 -4.40
N ASN A 77 -7.10 -0.23 -5.72
CA ASN A 77 -7.91 -1.07 -6.60
C ASN A 77 -7.67 -2.55 -6.32
N ALA A 78 -6.42 -2.94 -6.12
CA ALA A 78 -6.08 -4.32 -5.76
C ALA A 78 -6.66 -4.71 -4.40
N TYR A 79 -6.65 -3.80 -3.44
CA TYR A 79 -7.24 -4.01 -2.14
C TYR A 79 -8.76 -4.26 -2.25
N LYS A 80 -9.46 -3.40 -2.99
CA LYS A 80 -10.91 -3.55 -3.18
C LYS A 80 -11.26 -4.86 -3.85
N LYS A 81 -10.48 -5.27 -4.84
CA LYS A 81 -10.68 -6.54 -5.52
C LYS A 81 -10.45 -7.72 -4.57
N ALA A 82 -9.41 -7.68 -3.75
CA ALA A 82 -9.14 -8.72 -2.77
C ALA A 82 -10.27 -8.82 -1.76
N LEU A 83 -10.81 -7.68 -1.35
CA LEU A 83 -11.90 -7.62 -0.39
C LEU A 83 -13.18 -8.25 -0.97
N GLU A 84 -13.48 -7.96 -2.24
CA GLU A 84 -14.64 -8.56 -2.93
C GLU A 84 -14.47 -10.07 -3.06
N GLU A 85 -13.30 -10.55 -3.41
CA GLU A 85 -13.01 -11.97 -3.52
C GLU A 85 -13.17 -12.69 -2.18
N ALA A 86 -12.75 -12.05 -1.08
CA ALA A 86 -12.91 -12.60 0.26
C ALA A 86 -14.38 -12.69 0.65
N LYS A 87 -15.19 -11.71 0.25
CA LYS A 87 -16.64 -11.71 0.54
C LYS A 87 -17.41 -12.72 -0.31
N ALA A 88 -16.89 -13.04 -1.49
CA ALA A 88 -17.54 -14.00 -2.38
C ALA A 88 -17.45 -15.44 -1.89
N GLU A 89 -16.53 -15.71 -0.97
CA GLU A 89 -16.38 -17.01 -0.35
C GLU A 89 -17.31 -17.12 0.86
#